data_38e6a04f0c0e98b6f869d8fd29a46296
#
_entry.id   38e6a04f0c0e98b6f869d8fd29a46296
#
_cell.length_a   1.000
_cell.length_b   1.000
_cell.length_c   1.000
_cell.angle_alpha   90.00
_cell.angle_beta   90.00
_cell.angle_gamma   90.00
#
_symmetry.space_group_name_H-M   'P 1'
#
loop_
_entity.id
_entity.type
_entity.pdbx_description
1 polymer ?
#
loop_
_entity_poly.entity_id
_entity_poly.type
_entity_poly.pdbx_seq_one_letter_code
_entity_poly.pdbx_strand_id
1 'polypeptide(L)'
;TSPRPGKPIEKSKSHKRKGKPRGGNSPVIGDNGLMLEPGDNTKFLSLNMELYNLPEIDMENVEEVQQRLNDYFGIYAKYDTKPTVAGMALALNGMNRRTLIAIVNDYATGGAGYKTALPQAVALCIKKAYFLMENLWENYMQNGKVNPVAGIFLGKNNYGYQDKTEYVLTPNAQQ
;
A
#
# COMPACT_ATOMS: atom_id res chain seq x y z
N THR A 1 0.64 19.07 -83.45
CA THR A 1 0.46 19.43 -82.03
C THR A 1 0.70 18.22 -81.18
N SER A 2 1.90 18.13 -80.57
CA SER A 2 2.28 17.05 -79.65
C SER A 2 1.68 17.28 -78.24
N PRO A 3 1.22 16.21 -77.54
CA PRO A 3 0.74 16.33 -76.18
C PRO A 3 1.90 16.48 -75.21
N ARG A 4 1.74 17.34 -74.20
CA ARG A 4 2.71 17.56 -73.13
C ARG A 4 2.80 16.38 -72.19
N PRO A 5 3.98 15.97 -71.69
CA PRO A 5 4.09 14.89 -70.72
C PRO A 5 3.55 15.34 -69.35
N GLY A 6 2.72 14.47 -68.77
CA GLY A 6 2.13 14.67 -67.46
C GLY A 6 3.18 14.60 -66.34
N LYS A 7 3.04 15.45 -65.32
CA LYS A 7 3.87 15.46 -64.12
C LYS A 7 3.69 14.15 -63.32
N PRO A 8 4.75 13.62 -62.73
CA PRO A 8 4.63 12.42 -61.87
C PRO A 8 3.79 12.74 -60.62
N ILE A 9 2.85 11.83 -60.30
CA ILE A 9 2.06 11.91 -59.11
C ILE A 9 2.96 11.48 -57.93
N GLU A 10 3.35 12.43 -57.10
CA GLU A 10 4.02 12.14 -55.80
C GLU A 10 3.08 11.36 -54.92
N LYS A 11 3.41 10.10 -54.65
CA LYS A 11 2.71 9.30 -53.65
C LYS A 11 2.93 9.89 -52.29
N SER A 12 1.90 10.49 -51.70
CA SER A 12 1.92 10.98 -50.32
C SER A 12 2.33 9.84 -49.38
N LYS A 13 3.44 10.03 -48.69
CA LYS A 13 3.87 9.12 -47.63
C LYS A 13 2.82 9.18 -46.49
N SER A 14 1.98 8.15 -46.39
CA SER A 14 1.10 8.02 -45.25
C SER A 14 1.94 7.90 -44.01
N HIS A 15 1.93 8.93 -43.19
CA HIS A 15 2.48 8.90 -41.85
C HIS A 15 1.60 7.90 -41.06
N LYS A 16 2.08 6.66 -40.92
CA LYS A 16 1.54 5.74 -39.91
C LYS A 16 1.72 6.40 -38.56
N ARG A 17 0.67 7.02 -38.05
CA ARG A 17 0.59 7.41 -36.65
C ARG A 17 0.81 6.13 -35.84
N LYS A 18 1.97 5.99 -35.18
CA LYS A 18 2.18 4.98 -34.15
C LYS A 18 1.10 5.22 -33.11
N GLY A 19 0.05 4.41 -33.13
CA GLY A 19 -0.98 4.42 -32.12
C GLY A 19 -0.31 4.23 -30.77
N LYS A 20 -0.58 5.13 -29.82
CA LYS A 20 -0.21 4.90 -28.42
C LYS A 20 -0.76 3.51 -28.02
N PRO A 21 0.01 2.70 -27.29
CA PRO A 21 -0.49 1.40 -26.82
C PRO A 21 -1.81 1.63 -26.09
N ARG A 22 -2.85 0.87 -26.48
CA ARG A 22 -4.15 0.89 -25.81
C ARG A 22 -3.94 0.40 -24.36
N GLY A 23 -4.23 1.23 -23.40
CA GLY A 23 -4.16 0.90 -21.97
C GLY A 23 -3.35 1.83 -21.12
N GLY A 24 -2.59 2.76 -21.72
CA GLY A 24 -1.64 3.60 -21.03
C GLY A 24 -2.18 4.75 -20.18
N ASN A 25 -3.51 4.91 -20.03
CA ASN A 25 -4.10 6.01 -19.27
C ASN A 25 -5.22 5.54 -18.32
N SER A 26 -5.21 4.27 -17.89
CA SER A 26 -6.14 3.84 -16.87
C SER A 26 -5.67 4.34 -15.49
N PRO A 27 -6.46 5.13 -14.76
CA PRO A 27 -6.12 5.53 -13.39
C PRO A 27 -6.04 4.31 -12.45
N VAL A 28 -6.55 3.17 -12.87
CA VAL A 28 -6.52 1.91 -12.12
C VAL A 28 -5.22 1.15 -12.34
N ILE A 29 -4.69 1.16 -13.57
CA ILE A 29 -3.52 0.34 -13.93
C ILE A 29 -2.23 1.20 -13.94
N GLY A 30 -2.33 2.51 -14.20
CA GLY A 30 -1.16 3.38 -14.38
C GLY A 30 -0.36 3.03 -15.64
N ASP A 31 0.37 3.98 -16.18
CA ASP A 31 1.07 3.82 -17.45
C ASP A 31 2.24 2.82 -17.38
N ASN A 32 2.82 2.62 -16.20
CA ASN A 32 4.01 1.76 -15.99
C ASN A 32 3.89 0.87 -14.74
N GLY A 33 2.71 0.81 -14.11
CA GLY A 33 2.54 0.24 -12.78
C GLY A 33 2.57 -1.29 -12.70
N LEU A 34 2.68 -1.99 -13.82
CA LEU A 34 2.64 -3.46 -13.86
C LEU A 34 4.00 -4.11 -14.04
N MET A 35 5.03 -3.32 -14.39
CA MET A 35 6.37 -3.86 -14.58
C MET A 35 7.29 -3.39 -13.47
N LEU A 36 7.99 -4.32 -12.86
CA LEU A 36 9.06 -4.02 -11.92
C LEU A 36 10.20 -3.35 -12.69
N GLU A 37 10.74 -2.28 -12.12
CA GLU A 37 11.99 -1.72 -12.62
C GLU A 37 13.16 -2.68 -12.35
N PRO A 38 14.24 -2.62 -13.16
CA PRO A 38 15.41 -3.46 -12.93
C PRO A 38 15.95 -3.30 -11.49
N GLY A 39 15.98 -4.37 -10.74
CA GLY A 39 16.44 -4.40 -9.36
C GLY A 39 15.33 -4.34 -8.28
N ASP A 40 14.10 -3.96 -8.63
CA ASP A 40 12.99 -3.88 -7.67
C ASP A 40 12.71 -5.23 -7.01
N ASN A 41 12.65 -6.31 -7.79
CA ASN A 41 12.42 -7.64 -7.24
C ASN A 41 13.52 -8.05 -6.26
N THR A 42 14.78 -7.79 -6.59
CA THR A 42 15.92 -8.07 -5.71
C THR A 42 15.83 -7.25 -4.43
N LYS A 43 15.48 -5.97 -4.53
CA LYS A 43 15.27 -5.06 -3.40
C LYS A 43 14.16 -5.56 -2.47
N PHE A 44 13.00 -5.93 -3.02
CA PHE A 44 11.89 -6.44 -2.23
C PHE A 44 12.20 -7.78 -1.58
N LEU A 45 12.84 -8.71 -2.29
CA LEU A 45 13.26 -9.98 -1.73
C LEU A 45 14.29 -9.79 -0.61
N SER A 46 15.31 -8.97 -0.81
CA SER A 46 16.36 -8.72 0.19
C SER A 46 15.76 -8.11 1.47
N LEU A 47 14.87 -7.13 1.34
CA LEU A 47 14.15 -6.55 2.47
C LEU A 47 13.34 -7.61 3.22
N ASN A 48 12.54 -8.41 2.50
CA ASN A 48 11.68 -9.41 3.15
C ASN A 48 12.50 -10.55 3.76
N MET A 49 13.62 -10.94 3.17
CA MET A 49 14.54 -11.93 3.76
C MET A 49 15.22 -11.38 5.01
N GLU A 50 15.56 -10.09 5.06
CA GLU A 50 16.09 -9.47 6.27
C GLU A 50 15.06 -9.49 7.41
N LEU A 51 13.80 -9.16 7.12
CA LEU A 51 12.71 -9.27 8.08
C LEU A 51 12.46 -10.72 8.54
N TYR A 52 12.50 -11.67 7.60
CA TYR A 52 12.28 -13.09 7.88
C TYR A 52 13.37 -13.69 8.78
N ASN A 53 14.63 -13.24 8.62
CA ASN A 53 15.76 -13.74 9.36
C ASN A 53 16.00 -13.02 10.71
N LEU A 54 15.13 -12.09 11.10
CA LEU A 54 15.24 -11.47 12.42
C LEU A 54 15.09 -12.53 13.51
N PRO A 55 15.95 -12.51 14.54
CA PRO A 55 15.86 -13.47 15.64
C PRO A 55 14.54 -13.29 16.41
N GLU A 56 14.05 -14.32 17.06
CA GLU A 56 12.89 -14.17 17.96
C GLU A 56 13.22 -13.26 19.13
N ILE A 57 12.22 -12.53 19.60
CA ILE A 57 12.27 -11.65 20.77
C ILE A 57 11.25 -12.08 21.80
N ASP A 58 11.47 -11.68 23.06
CA ASP A 58 10.45 -11.81 24.09
C ASP A 58 9.34 -10.77 23.87
N MET A 59 8.16 -11.27 23.47
CA MET A 59 6.99 -10.42 23.22
C MET A 59 6.33 -9.88 24.50
N GLU A 60 6.79 -10.29 25.68
CA GLU A 60 6.36 -9.71 26.96
C GLU A 60 7.29 -8.58 27.42
N ASN A 61 8.47 -8.45 26.80
CA ASN A 61 9.46 -7.42 27.09
C ASN A 61 9.24 -6.20 26.18
N VAL A 62 8.81 -5.08 26.75
CA VAL A 62 8.49 -3.86 26.00
C VAL A 62 9.71 -3.24 25.33
N GLU A 63 10.89 -3.33 25.95
CA GLU A 63 12.13 -2.80 25.40
C GLU A 63 12.55 -3.57 24.16
N GLU A 64 12.45 -4.90 24.17
CA GLU A 64 12.76 -5.74 23.01
C GLU A 64 11.78 -5.49 21.87
N VAL A 65 10.49 -5.38 22.18
CA VAL A 65 9.46 -5.06 21.18
C VAL A 65 9.68 -3.67 20.58
N GLN A 66 10.02 -2.68 21.40
CA GLN A 66 10.32 -1.34 20.91
C GLN A 66 11.56 -1.33 20.02
N GLN A 67 12.62 -2.01 20.41
CA GLN A 67 13.82 -2.12 19.59
C GLN A 67 13.50 -2.81 18.26
N ARG A 68 12.74 -3.91 18.29
CA ARG A 68 12.30 -4.62 17.10
C ARG A 68 11.50 -3.73 16.12
N LEU A 69 10.61 -2.88 16.64
CA LEU A 69 9.86 -1.93 15.82
C LEU A 69 10.76 -0.86 15.21
N ASN A 70 11.78 -0.40 15.93
CA ASN A 70 12.80 0.50 15.40
C ASN A 70 13.61 -0.18 14.28
N ASP A 71 14.03 -1.44 14.48
CA ASP A 71 14.75 -2.23 13.47
C ASP A 71 13.88 -2.41 12.21
N TYR A 72 12.58 -2.71 12.39
CA TYR A 72 11.63 -2.82 11.30
C TYR A 72 11.58 -1.55 10.44
N PHE A 73 11.40 -0.37 11.04
CA PHE A 73 11.40 0.89 10.29
C PHE A 73 12.78 1.19 9.68
N GLY A 74 13.86 0.85 10.39
CA GLY A 74 15.23 0.99 9.90
C GLY A 74 15.50 0.15 8.65
N ILE A 75 15.01 -1.09 8.60
CA ILE A 75 15.12 -1.96 7.43
C ILE A 75 14.38 -1.34 6.24
N TYR A 76 13.15 -0.87 6.42
CA TYR A 76 12.40 -0.22 5.33
C TYR A 76 13.08 1.06 4.84
N ALA A 77 13.64 1.87 5.75
CA ALA A 77 14.42 3.06 5.40
C ALA A 77 15.70 2.71 4.63
N LYS A 78 16.43 1.67 5.06
CA LYS A 78 17.64 1.18 4.40
C LYS A 78 17.40 0.80 2.94
N TYR A 79 16.26 0.18 2.66
CA TYR A 79 15.88 -0.24 1.30
C TYR A 79 15.09 0.83 0.54
N ASP A 80 14.87 2.01 1.12
CA ASP A 80 14.03 3.07 0.53
C ASP A 80 12.68 2.53 0.01
N THR A 81 11.98 1.82 0.88
CA THR A 81 10.73 1.13 0.56
C THR A 81 9.65 1.52 1.58
N LYS A 82 8.42 1.62 1.12
CA LYS A 82 7.29 1.95 1.99
C LYS A 82 7.01 0.80 2.95
N PRO A 83 6.96 1.03 4.27
CA PRO A 83 6.67 0.00 5.25
C PRO A 83 5.26 -0.57 5.07
N THR A 84 5.07 -1.85 5.40
CA THR A 84 3.81 -2.56 5.24
C THR A 84 3.32 -3.19 6.55
N VAL A 85 2.00 -3.24 6.74
CA VAL A 85 1.40 -3.88 7.92
C VAL A 85 1.79 -5.36 8.01
N ALA A 86 1.86 -6.06 6.87
CA ALA A 86 2.30 -7.45 6.84
C ALA A 86 3.78 -7.60 7.24
N GLY A 87 4.64 -6.65 6.81
CA GLY A 87 6.04 -6.62 7.21
C GLY A 87 6.23 -6.36 8.70
N MET A 88 5.41 -5.51 9.31
CA MET A 88 5.41 -5.31 10.76
C MET A 88 5.05 -6.61 11.51
N ALA A 89 4.02 -7.30 11.05
CA ALA A 89 3.63 -8.59 11.63
C ALA A 89 4.75 -9.64 11.49
N LEU A 90 5.42 -9.68 10.34
CA LEU A 90 6.58 -10.55 10.11
C LEU A 90 7.73 -10.21 11.07
N ALA A 91 8.04 -8.94 11.27
CA ALA A 91 9.09 -8.48 12.19
C ALA A 91 8.79 -8.85 13.66
N LEU A 92 7.52 -8.91 14.05
CA LEU A 92 7.07 -9.29 15.38
C LEU A 92 6.90 -10.82 15.47
N ASN A 93 8.02 -11.54 15.42
CA ASN A 93 8.10 -13.01 15.50
C ASN A 93 7.21 -13.75 14.48
N GLY A 94 7.00 -13.17 13.30
CA GLY A 94 6.18 -13.81 12.27
C GLY A 94 4.69 -13.92 12.65
N MET A 95 4.17 -13.01 13.47
CA MET A 95 2.77 -13.06 13.84
C MET A 95 1.85 -12.89 12.63
N ASN A 96 0.64 -13.41 12.72
CA ASN A 96 -0.36 -13.24 11.68
C ASN A 96 -0.83 -11.78 11.64
N ARG A 97 -0.99 -11.20 10.44
CA ARG A 97 -1.53 -9.85 10.24
C ARG A 97 -2.87 -9.63 10.97
N ARG A 98 -3.74 -10.63 11.03
CA ARG A 98 -4.99 -10.56 11.79
C ARG A 98 -4.75 -10.33 13.28
N THR A 99 -3.78 -11.04 13.84
CA THR A 99 -3.40 -10.92 15.26
C THR A 99 -2.87 -9.51 15.52
N LEU A 100 -2.01 -8.98 14.66
CA LEU A 100 -1.52 -7.60 14.78
C LEU A 100 -2.68 -6.59 14.80
N ILE A 101 -3.62 -6.69 13.85
CA ILE A 101 -4.78 -5.80 13.78
C ILE A 101 -5.69 -5.98 15.02
N ALA A 102 -5.87 -7.19 15.52
CA ALA A 102 -6.63 -7.44 16.74
C ALA A 102 -5.99 -6.75 17.95
N ILE A 103 -4.67 -6.87 18.13
CA ILE A 103 -3.93 -6.18 19.18
C ILE A 103 -4.18 -4.66 19.14
N VAL A 104 -4.12 -4.08 17.96
CA VAL A 104 -4.34 -2.63 17.77
C VAL A 104 -5.78 -2.24 18.11
N ASN A 105 -6.78 -3.02 17.68
CA ASN A 105 -8.20 -2.72 17.84
C ASN A 105 -8.71 -2.96 19.25
N ASP A 106 -8.30 -4.03 19.92
CA ASP A 106 -8.78 -4.38 21.26
C ASP A 106 -8.44 -3.31 22.29
N TYR A 107 -7.26 -2.71 22.18
CA TYR A 107 -6.88 -1.56 23.02
C TYR A 107 -7.55 -0.25 22.64
N ALA A 108 -8.20 -0.16 21.47
CA ALA A 108 -8.92 1.03 21.05
C ALA A 108 -10.34 1.11 21.59
N THR A 109 -10.99 -0.03 21.79
CA THR A 109 -12.45 -0.10 22.01
C THR A 109 -12.85 -0.53 23.41
N GLY A 110 -11.92 -0.98 24.25
CA GLY A 110 -12.26 -1.62 25.54
C GLY A 110 -13.14 -2.86 25.36
N GLY A 111 -13.20 -3.39 24.14
CA GLY A 111 -14.12 -4.44 23.73
C GLY A 111 -13.66 -5.84 24.14
N ALA A 112 -14.59 -6.63 24.60
CA ALA A 112 -14.46 -7.95 25.20
C ALA A 112 -14.22 -9.08 24.17
N GLY A 113 -13.41 -8.88 23.12
CA GLY A 113 -13.33 -9.86 22.05
C GLY A 113 -12.06 -10.72 21.97
N TYR A 114 -10.91 -10.15 22.15
CA TYR A 114 -9.64 -10.86 22.07
C TYR A 114 -8.76 -10.43 23.25
N LYS A 115 -8.72 -11.25 24.29
CA LYS A 115 -7.72 -11.08 25.35
C LYS A 115 -6.36 -11.39 24.73
N THR A 116 -5.68 -10.36 24.24
CA THR A 116 -4.27 -10.51 23.91
C THR A 116 -3.54 -10.82 25.22
N ALA A 117 -2.82 -11.93 25.24
CA ALA A 117 -2.02 -12.31 26.41
C ALA A 117 -0.82 -11.35 26.64
N LEU A 118 -0.69 -10.31 25.81
CA LEU A 118 0.42 -9.36 25.86
C LEU A 118 0.24 -8.34 26.99
N PRO A 119 1.33 -7.96 27.66
CA PRO A 119 1.32 -6.84 28.59
C PRO A 119 0.81 -5.54 27.95
N GLN A 120 0.09 -4.74 28.71
CA GLN A 120 -0.49 -3.47 28.23
C GLN A 120 0.56 -2.55 27.62
N ALA A 121 1.74 -2.46 28.22
CA ALA A 121 2.83 -1.63 27.70
C ALA A 121 3.28 -2.05 26.31
N VAL A 122 3.39 -3.36 26.06
CA VAL A 122 3.74 -3.91 24.76
C VAL A 122 2.65 -3.62 23.73
N ALA A 123 1.40 -3.87 24.06
CA ALA A 123 0.29 -3.60 23.15
C ALA A 123 0.19 -2.11 22.79
N LEU A 124 0.40 -1.19 23.74
CA LEU A 124 0.46 0.25 23.47
C LEU A 124 1.66 0.63 22.58
N CYS A 125 2.81 -0.01 22.76
CA CYS A 125 3.98 0.19 21.91
C CYS A 125 3.68 -0.21 20.45
N ILE A 126 3.10 -1.40 20.24
CA ILE A 126 2.69 -1.89 18.92
C ILE A 126 1.64 -0.96 18.30
N LYS A 127 0.65 -0.53 19.07
CA LYS A 127 -0.37 0.41 18.61
C LYS A 127 0.20 1.75 18.15
N LYS A 128 1.15 2.30 18.91
CA LYS A 128 1.83 3.55 18.53
C LYS A 128 2.60 3.41 17.21
N ALA A 129 3.28 2.28 17.01
CA ALA A 129 3.97 1.99 15.76
C ALA A 129 2.97 1.81 14.59
N TYR A 130 1.82 1.22 14.83
CA TYR A 130 0.77 1.08 13.84
C TYR A 130 0.19 2.44 13.42
N PHE A 131 -0.03 3.37 14.35
CA PHE A 131 -0.46 4.73 14.03
C PHE A 131 0.61 5.52 13.26
N LEU A 132 1.90 5.27 13.52
CA LEU A 132 2.96 5.81 12.68
C LEU A 132 2.84 5.30 11.23
N MET A 133 2.50 4.02 11.03
CA MET A 133 2.23 3.46 9.71
C MET A 133 1.04 4.14 9.01
N GLU A 134 -0.05 4.38 9.72
CA GLU A 134 -1.21 5.10 9.20
C GLU A 134 -0.84 6.52 8.77
N ASN A 135 -0.10 7.26 9.60
CA ASN A 135 0.39 8.60 9.24
C ASN A 135 1.31 8.58 8.01
N LEU A 136 2.20 7.59 7.90
CA LEU A 136 3.02 7.42 6.70
C LEU A 136 2.17 7.13 5.46
N TRP A 137 1.14 6.30 5.59
CA TRP A 137 0.20 6.02 4.50
C TRP A 137 -0.51 7.30 4.05
N GLU A 138 -1.00 8.14 4.97
CA GLU A 138 -1.60 9.44 4.62
C GLU A 138 -0.60 10.35 3.89
N ASN A 139 0.64 10.44 4.38
CA ASN A 139 1.69 11.23 3.74
C ASN A 139 1.93 10.77 2.29
N TYR A 140 1.97 9.46 2.05
CA TYR A 140 2.14 8.92 0.70
C TYR A 140 0.92 9.20 -0.20
N MET A 141 -0.29 9.12 0.34
CA MET A 141 -1.52 9.44 -0.39
C MET A 141 -1.57 10.92 -0.78
N GLN A 142 -1.34 11.83 0.16
CA GLN A 142 -1.39 13.28 -0.06
C GLN A 142 -0.32 13.76 -1.05
N ASN A 143 0.83 13.09 -1.08
CA ASN A 143 1.95 13.45 -1.98
C ASN A 143 1.97 12.65 -3.30
N GLY A 144 0.92 11.89 -3.60
CA GLY A 144 0.81 11.13 -4.85
C GLY A 144 1.88 10.05 -5.01
N LYS A 145 2.41 9.51 -3.90
CA LYS A 145 3.47 8.50 -3.91
C LYS A 145 2.95 7.07 -3.84
N VAL A 146 1.64 6.88 -3.99
CA VAL A 146 0.99 5.57 -4.06
C VAL A 146 -0.09 5.60 -5.13
N ASN A 147 -0.34 4.46 -5.77
CA ASN A 147 -1.48 4.33 -6.67
C ASN A 147 -2.77 4.59 -5.87
N PRO A 148 -3.66 5.51 -6.29
CA PRO A 148 -4.84 5.90 -5.52
C PRO A 148 -5.76 4.71 -5.19
N VAL A 149 -5.96 3.79 -6.12
CA VAL A 149 -6.83 2.60 -5.91
C VAL A 149 -6.23 1.68 -4.86
N ALA A 150 -4.93 1.39 -4.96
CA ALA A 150 -4.22 0.58 -3.96
C ALA A 150 -4.21 1.27 -2.59
N GLY A 151 -3.99 2.59 -2.57
CA GLY A 151 -4.00 3.38 -1.34
C GLY A 151 -5.36 3.36 -0.64
N ILE A 152 -6.46 3.56 -1.37
CA ILE A 152 -7.82 3.50 -0.83
C ILE A 152 -8.12 2.09 -0.30
N PHE A 153 -7.75 1.04 -1.05
CA PHE A 153 -7.92 -0.34 -0.62
C PHE A 153 -7.18 -0.63 0.69
N LEU A 154 -5.93 -0.20 0.80
CA LEU A 154 -5.13 -0.37 2.02
C LEU A 154 -5.69 0.45 3.19
N GLY A 155 -6.14 1.67 2.95
CA GLY A 155 -6.78 2.52 3.95
C GLY A 155 -8.00 1.84 4.58
N LYS A 156 -8.90 1.32 3.74
CA LYS A 156 -10.10 0.61 4.19
C LYS A 156 -9.78 -0.69 4.95
N ASN A 157 -8.81 -1.47 4.49
CA ASN A 157 -8.50 -2.78 5.04
C ASN A 157 -7.54 -2.76 6.24
N ASN A 158 -6.70 -1.75 6.34
CA ASN A 158 -5.71 -1.64 7.42
C ASN A 158 -6.13 -0.64 8.49
N TYR A 159 -6.72 0.50 8.11
CA TYR A 159 -6.91 1.65 9.00
C TYR A 159 -8.37 1.99 9.25
N GLY A 160 -9.31 1.20 8.72
CA GLY A 160 -10.74 1.36 9.01
C GLY A 160 -11.42 2.54 8.31
N TYR A 161 -10.79 3.12 7.28
CA TYR A 161 -11.43 4.17 6.47
C TYR A 161 -12.66 3.63 5.76
N GLN A 162 -13.74 4.42 5.72
CA GLN A 162 -15.02 4.03 5.11
C GLN A 162 -15.57 5.17 4.25
N ASP A 163 -16.27 4.80 3.17
CA ASP A 163 -17.05 5.76 2.42
C ASP A 163 -18.31 6.11 3.23
N LYS A 164 -18.64 7.40 3.37
CA LYS A 164 -19.91 7.81 3.94
C LYS A 164 -21.02 7.55 2.93
N THR A 165 -21.96 6.70 3.30
CA THR A 165 -23.20 6.50 2.53
C THR A 165 -24.32 7.17 3.31
N GLU A 166 -24.86 8.29 2.81
CA GLU A 166 -26.05 8.92 3.36
C GLU A 166 -27.29 8.31 2.70
N TYR A 167 -28.12 7.63 3.48
CA TYR A 167 -29.45 7.21 3.04
C TYR A 167 -30.45 8.32 3.36
N VAL A 168 -30.89 9.05 2.34
CA VAL A 168 -32.02 9.97 2.48
C VAL A 168 -33.28 9.14 2.40
N LEU A 169 -33.92 8.87 3.56
CA LEU A 169 -35.24 8.30 3.61
C LEU A 169 -36.24 9.41 3.24
N THR A 170 -36.69 9.42 2.02
CA THR A 170 -37.85 10.26 1.62
C THR A 170 -39.12 9.62 2.20
N PRO A 171 -39.87 10.31 3.07
CA PRO A 171 -41.16 9.79 3.51
C PRO A 171 -42.04 9.60 2.28
N ASN A 172 -42.62 8.40 2.09
CA ASN A 172 -43.64 8.19 1.09
C ASN A 172 -44.81 9.14 1.42
N ALA A 173 -45.05 10.11 0.57
CA ALA A 173 -46.29 10.86 0.59
C ALA A 173 -47.40 9.85 0.31
N GLN A 174 -48.14 9.45 1.36
CA GLN A 174 -49.37 8.71 1.21
C GLN A 174 -50.37 9.65 0.53
N GLN A 175 -50.78 9.29 -0.68
CA GLN A 175 -51.94 9.83 -1.34
C GLN A 175 -53.18 9.18 -0.74
#